data_8d097d1c6a801f0b70f1a62a7d448f1f
#
_entry.id   8d097d1c6a801f0b70f1a62a7d448f1f
#
_cell.length_a   1.000
_cell.length_b   1.000
_cell.length_c   1.000
_cell.angle_alpha   90.00
_cell.angle_beta   90.00
_cell.angle_gamma   90.00
#
_symmetry.space_group_name_H-M   'P 1'
#
loop_
_entity.id
_entity.type
_entity.pdbx_description
1 polymer ?
#
loop_
_entity_poly.entity_id
_entity_poly.type
_entity_poly.pdbx_seq_one_letter_code
_entity_poly.pdbx_strand_id
1 'polypeptide(L)'
;MGKVKTIQLFAFIPLLASAFAGCASSSKTGGTSDTNQTIPGATKWGHYDGEPVTKWNPDGRTMTLLTELRYTDPHGEVWIAPIGSVVDGASLPRYLWSIMGGPFEGKYRNASVLHDVAYGEHKRPWKDCDRMFYYAMRCSGVGATESKTMYYALYKFGHHWKFPIKRAKPVKYEGALVTRGEEIPRAIPVNPTQINQARDWINNTDPSLEQIEQRAQTEAW
;
A
#
# COMPACT_ATOMS: atom_id res chain seq x y z
N MET A 1 10.13 65.05 4.18
CA MET A 1 11.43 65.14 4.89
C MET A 1 11.22 64.68 6.31
N GLY A 2 11.86 63.63 6.73
CA GLY A 2 11.76 63.03 8.07
C GLY A 2 12.54 61.71 8.12
N LYS A 3 13.84 61.79 8.45
CA LYS A 3 14.76 60.69 8.59
C LYS A 3 14.52 60.04 9.96
N VAL A 4 14.24 58.73 9.98
CA VAL A 4 14.23 57.94 11.21
C VAL A 4 15.55 57.17 11.30
N LYS A 5 16.25 57.37 12.42
CA LYS A 5 17.57 56.81 12.74
C LYS A 5 17.39 55.39 13.29
N THR A 6 18.14 54.46 12.71
CA THR A 6 18.33 53.08 13.21
C THR A 6 19.23 53.10 14.44
N ILE A 7 18.78 52.47 15.53
CA ILE A 7 19.62 52.21 16.72
C ILE A 7 19.90 50.70 16.72
N GLN A 8 21.17 50.34 16.53
CA GLN A 8 21.68 48.98 16.76
C GLN A 8 22.09 48.88 18.24
N LEU A 9 21.53 47.87 18.89
CA LEU A 9 21.95 47.47 20.24
C LEU A 9 22.73 46.17 20.14
N PHE A 10 24.03 46.23 20.39
CA PHE A 10 24.92 45.09 20.55
C PHE A 10 24.84 44.59 22.00
N ALA A 11 24.41 43.35 22.21
CA ALA A 11 24.52 42.71 23.50
C ALA A 11 25.68 41.67 23.44
N PHE A 12 26.72 41.92 24.21
CA PHE A 12 27.83 41.02 24.47
C PHE A 12 27.40 39.99 25.53
N ILE A 13 27.58 38.71 25.25
CA ILE A 13 27.47 37.61 26.24
C ILE A 13 28.86 36.98 26.37
N PRO A 14 29.42 36.86 27.58
CA PRO A 14 30.72 36.27 27.77
C PRO A 14 30.71 34.75 27.75
N LEU A 15 31.74 34.19 27.13
CA LEU A 15 32.06 32.79 27.01
C LEU A 15 32.62 32.28 28.35
N LEU A 16 31.95 31.33 29.01
CA LEU A 16 32.48 30.59 30.16
C LEU A 16 32.98 29.21 29.67
N ALA A 17 34.29 29.06 29.65
CA ALA A 17 34.94 27.78 29.40
C ALA A 17 35.02 27.00 30.73
N SER A 18 34.42 25.82 30.80
CA SER A 18 34.63 24.85 31.87
C SER A 18 35.24 23.58 31.29
N ALA A 19 36.53 23.40 31.59
CA ALA A 19 37.24 22.17 31.31
C ALA A 19 36.87 21.10 32.36
N PHE A 20 36.37 19.97 31.94
CA PHE A 20 36.35 18.74 32.76
C PHE A 20 37.14 17.65 32.09
N ALA A 21 38.30 17.32 32.68
CA ALA A 21 39.01 16.12 32.43
C ALA A 21 38.29 14.93 33.15
N GLY A 22 37.98 13.89 32.41
CA GLY A 22 37.36 12.70 32.97
C GLY A 22 37.83 11.45 32.24
N CYS A 23 38.44 10.57 32.98
CA CYS A 23 39.15 9.33 32.68
C CYS A 23 38.53 8.41 31.63
N ALA A 24 39.39 7.89 30.78
CA ALA A 24 39.14 6.71 29.96
C ALA A 24 39.04 5.46 30.82
N SER A 25 37.91 4.74 30.75
CA SER A 25 37.85 3.33 31.10
C SER A 25 37.30 2.55 29.90
N SER A 26 38.20 1.81 29.28
CA SER A 26 37.93 0.85 28.23
C SER A 26 37.19 -0.36 28.81
N SER A 27 35.95 -0.56 28.50
CA SER A 27 35.26 -1.84 28.67
C SER A 27 34.75 -2.31 27.31
N LYS A 28 35.43 -3.29 26.73
CA LYS A 28 34.91 -4.11 25.62
C LYS A 28 33.72 -4.91 26.14
N THR A 29 32.54 -4.56 25.72
CA THR A 29 31.37 -5.46 25.77
C THR A 29 30.83 -5.53 24.39
N GLY A 30 30.91 -6.73 23.77
CA GLY A 30 30.19 -7.04 22.53
C GLY A 30 28.71 -6.94 22.79
N GLY A 31 28.09 -5.87 22.31
CA GLY A 31 26.66 -5.68 22.28
C GLY A 31 26.18 -6.07 20.89
N THR A 32 25.51 -7.22 20.76
CA THR A 32 24.57 -7.47 19.70
C THR A 32 23.55 -6.34 19.72
N SER A 33 23.60 -5.50 18.71
CA SER A 33 22.62 -4.42 18.53
C SER A 33 21.30 -5.06 18.05
N ASP A 34 20.48 -5.52 19.00
CA ASP A 34 19.04 -5.67 18.79
C ASP A 34 18.44 -4.25 18.67
N THR A 35 18.56 -3.68 17.48
CA THR A 35 17.78 -2.49 17.12
C THR A 35 16.36 -2.92 16.82
N ASN A 36 15.61 -3.24 17.88
CA ASN A 36 14.16 -3.34 17.80
C ASN A 36 13.61 -1.89 17.77
N GLN A 37 13.90 -1.16 16.68
CA GLN A 37 13.27 0.14 16.42
C GLN A 37 11.82 -0.15 16.06
N THR A 38 10.93 0.05 17.02
CA THR A 38 9.49 0.02 16.76
C THR A 38 9.16 1.15 15.79
N ILE A 39 8.87 0.80 14.54
CA ILE A 39 8.45 1.77 13.52
C ILE A 39 7.10 2.35 13.97
N PRO A 40 6.95 3.69 14.11
CA PRO A 40 5.69 4.29 14.49
C PRO A 40 4.58 3.89 13.51
N GLY A 41 3.43 3.42 14.02
CA GLY A 41 2.31 2.96 13.19
C GLY A 41 2.44 1.55 12.61
N ALA A 42 3.54 0.83 12.88
CA ALA A 42 3.66 -0.58 12.47
C ALA A 42 2.65 -1.46 13.20
N THR A 43 1.95 -2.30 12.45
CA THR A 43 1.00 -3.30 12.93
C THR A 43 1.47 -4.68 12.53
N LYS A 44 0.82 -5.74 13.03
CA LYS A 44 1.04 -7.10 12.52
C LYS A 44 0.70 -7.26 11.03
N TRP A 45 0.09 -6.24 10.44
CA TRP A 45 -0.30 -6.18 9.03
C TRP A 45 0.61 -5.29 8.19
N GLY A 46 1.80 -4.90 8.70
CA GLY A 46 2.72 -4.00 8.06
C GLY A 46 2.55 -2.54 8.49
N HIS A 47 3.08 -1.63 7.69
CA HIS A 47 3.00 -0.18 7.95
C HIS A 47 3.01 0.61 6.65
N TYR A 48 2.44 1.81 6.71
CA TYR A 48 2.52 2.80 5.65
C TYR A 48 3.61 3.83 5.95
N ASP A 49 4.30 4.28 4.89
CA ASP A 49 5.14 5.45 4.90
C ASP A 49 4.52 6.50 3.98
N GLY A 50 4.20 7.66 4.57
CA GLY A 50 3.51 8.75 3.90
C GLY A 50 1.98 8.57 3.84
N GLU A 51 1.34 9.62 3.33
CA GLU A 51 -0.10 9.64 3.05
C GLU A 51 -0.34 10.10 1.61
N PRO A 52 -1.31 9.54 0.91
CA PRO A 52 -1.59 9.93 -0.46
C PRO A 52 -2.28 11.31 -0.47
N VAL A 53 -1.59 12.29 -1.04
CA VAL A 53 -2.21 13.55 -1.45
C VAL A 53 -2.51 13.44 -2.94
N THR A 54 -3.75 13.71 -3.33
CA THR A 54 -4.21 13.57 -4.71
C THR A 54 -4.88 14.84 -5.20
N LYS A 55 -4.88 15.05 -6.51
CA LYS A 55 -5.73 16.03 -7.20
C LYS A 55 -6.65 15.34 -8.18
N TRP A 56 -7.87 15.81 -8.29
CA TRP A 56 -8.78 15.40 -9.35
C TRP A 56 -8.27 15.85 -10.71
N ASN A 57 -8.35 14.98 -11.69
CA ASN A 57 -8.07 15.30 -13.08
C ASN A 57 -9.29 15.93 -13.76
N PRO A 58 -9.11 16.69 -14.85
CA PRO A 58 -10.22 17.34 -15.57
C PRO A 58 -11.26 16.37 -16.14
N ASP A 59 -10.93 15.08 -16.26
CA ASP A 59 -11.86 14.02 -16.70
C ASP A 59 -12.97 13.72 -15.67
N GLY A 60 -12.88 14.29 -14.46
CA GLY A 60 -13.83 14.10 -13.36
C GLY A 60 -13.89 12.68 -12.79
N ARG A 61 -12.98 11.80 -13.19
CA ARG A 61 -12.97 10.39 -12.84
C ARG A 61 -11.67 9.93 -12.19
N THR A 62 -10.53 10.37 -12.73
CA THR A 62 -9.23 9.94 -12.25
C THR A 62 -8.62 10.95 -11.28
N MET A 63 -7.70 10.48 -10.45
CA MET A 63 -6.88 11.31 -9.57
C MET A 63 -5.42 11.07 -9.84
N THR A 64 -4.61 12.14 -9.71
CA THR A 64 -3.15 12.05 -9.79
C THR A 64 -2.55 12.21 -8.41
N LEU A 65 -1.63 11.31 -8.01
CA LEU A 65 -0.88 11.41 -6.76
C LEU A 65 0.09 12.59 -6.82
N LEU A 66 0.08 13.40 -5.77
CA LEU A 66 1.02 14.51 -5.54
C LEU A 66 2.12 14.15 -4.55
N THR A 67 1.94 13.09 -3.77
CA THR A 67 2.94 12.52 -2.86
C THR A 67 3.10 11.03 -3.15
N GLU A 68 4.28 10.50 -2.85
CA GLU A 68 4.50 9.05 -2.88
C GLU A 68 3.81 8.38 -1.70
N LEU A 69 3.21 7.23 -1.91
CA LEU A 69 2.71 6.35 -0.85
C LEU A 69 3.49 5.04 -0.89
N ARG A 70 4.05 4.66 0.25
CA ARG A 70 4.70 3.36 0.45
C ARG A 70 3.94 2.52 1.44
N TYR A 71 4.03 1.22 1.28
CA TYR A 71 3.51 0.26 2.22
C TYR A 71 4.47 -0.94 2.28
N THR A 72 4.90 -1.28 3.48
CA THR A 72 5.67 -2.51 3.73
C THR A 72 4.72 -3.53 4.33
N ASP A 73 4.58 -4.67 3.66
CA ASP A 73 3.68 -5.72 4.08
C ASP A 73 4.26 -6.58 5.23
N PRO A 74 3.49 -7.53 5.82
CA PRO A 74 3.97 -8.40 6.90
C PRO A 74 5.17 -9.28 6.55
N HIS A 75 5.46 -9.46 5.27
CA HIS A 75 6.58 -10.27 4.78
C HIS A 75 7.82 -9.43 4.45
N GLY A 76 7.75 -8.10 4.65
CA GLY A 76 8.82 -7.16 4.35
C GLY A 76 8.88 -6.70 2.90
N GLU A 77 7.89 -7.07 2.06
CA GLU A 77 7.80 -6.60 0.69
C GLU A 77 7.32 -5.15 0.64
N VAL A 78 8.03 -4.32 -0.13
CA VAL A 78 7.71 -2.90 -0.28
C VAL A 78 6.88 -2.67 -1.54
N TRP A 79 5.77 -1.97 -1.37
CA TRP A 79 4.84 -1.55 -2.41
C TRP A 79 4.81 -0.04 -2.49
N ILE A 80 4.89 0.49 -3.71
CA ILE A 80 5.07 1.93 -3.93
C ILE A 80 4.04 2.42 -4.94
N ALA A 81 3.33 3.49 -4.60
CA ALA A 81 2.58 4.31 -5.51
C ALA A 81 3.34 5.63 -5.72
N PRO A 82 4.08 5.80 -6.82
CA PRO A 82 4.93 6.96 -7.05
C PRO A 82 4.12 8.25 -7.25
N ILE A 83 4.78 9.39 -7.03
CA ILE A 83 4.25 10.71 -7.44
C ILE A 83 3.91 10.66 -8.93
N GLY A 84 2.77 11.24 -9.31
CA GLY A 84 2.30 11.27 -10.70
C GLY A 84 1.49 10.03 -11.11
N SER A 85 1.40 9.00 -10.29
CA SER A 85 0.51 7.87 -10.56
C SER A 85 -0.93 8.35 -10.73
N VAL A 86 -1.61 7.82 -11.74
CA VAL A 86 -3.03 8.10 -11.99
C VAL A 86 -3.84 6.90 -11.53
N VAL A 87 -4.83 7.15 -10.67
CA VAL A 87 -5.68 6.12 -10.06
C VAL A 87 -7.14 6.45 -10.30
N ASP A 88 -7.97 5.44 -10.52
CA ASP A 88 -9.41 5.58 -10.76
C ASP A 88 -10.28 4.55 -10.03
N GLY A 89 -9.67 3.66 -9.25
CA GLY A 89 -10.33 2.58 -8.53
C GLY A 89 -10.90 1.49 -9.42
N ALA A 90 -10.59 1.47 -10.72
CA ALA A 90 -11.14 0.50 -11.68
C ALA A 90 -10.59 -0.91 -11.47
N SER A 91 -9.51 -1.08 -10.71
CA SER A 91 -8.97 -2.39 -10.32
C SER A 91 -9.96 -3.19 -9.45
N LEU A 92 -10.87 -2.49 -8.74
CA LEU A 92 -11.90 -3.11 -7.91
C LEU A 92 -13.20 -3.35 -8.70
N PRO A 93 -13.82 -4.53 -8.62
CA PRO A 93 -15.11 -4.78 -9.23
C PRO A 93 -16.16 -3.76 -8.74
N ARG A 94 -16.85 -3.08 -9.67
CA ARG A 94 -17.82 -2.00 -9.34
C ARG A 94 -18.94 -2.44 -8.36
N TYR A 95 -19.26 -3.73 -8.35
CA TYR A 95 -20.24 -4.25 -7.40
C TYR A 95 -19.78 -4.06 -5.95
N LEU A 96 -18.47 -4.14 -5.67
CA LEU A 96 -17.97 -3.89 -4.33
C LEU A 96 -18.20 -2.45 -3.88
N TRP A 97 -18.22 -1.50 -4.79
CA TRP A 97 -18.51 -0.09 -4.46
C TRP A 97 -19.92 0.11 -3.89
N SER A 98 -20.89 -0.70 -4.32
CA SER A 98 -22.27 -0.59 -3.81
C SER A 98 -22.44 -1.18 -2.41
N ILE A 99 -21.51 -2.04 -1.96
CA ILE A 99 -21.57 -2.67 -0.64
C ILE A 99 -20.68 -1.94 0.37
N MET A 100 -19.54 -1.42 -0.08
CA MET A 100 -18.44 -0.96 0.79
C MET A 100 -18.14 0.53 0.63
N GLY A 101 -18.80 1.23 -0.27
CA GLY A 101 -18.48 2.60 -0.67
C GLY A 101 -17.51 2.65 -1.86
N GLY A 102 -17.24 3.86 -2.35
CA GLY A 102 -16.32 4.08 -3.47
C GLY A 102 -14.88 3.67 -3.14
N PRO A 103 -14.04 3.39 -4.14
CA PRO A 103 -12.69 2.84 -3.94
C PRO A 103 -11.75 3.76 -3.16
N PHE A 104 -12.06 5.04 -3.09
CA PHE A 104 -11.27 6.04 -2.36
C PHE A 104 -11.98 6.57 -1.12
N GLU A 105 -13.01 5.86 -0.66
CA GLU A 105 -13.74 6.19 0.56
C GLU A 105 -13.30 5.28 1.72
N GLY A 106 -13.52 5.76 2.95
CA GLY A 106 -13.29 4.97 4.15
C GLY A 106 -11.83 4.55 4.40
N LYS A 107 -11.69 3.48 5.17
CA LYS A 107 -10.39 3.02 5.70
C LYS A 107 -9.52 2.32 4.65
N TYR A 108 -10.07 1.79 3.57
CA TYR A 108 -9.30 1.05 2.56
C TYR A 108 -8.73 1.93 1.45
N ARG A 109 -8.95 3.25 1.50
CA ARG A 109 -8.49 4.21 0.48
C ARG A 109 -7.01 4.07 0.12
N ASN A 110 -6.12 4.01 1.11
CA ASN A 110 -4.68 3.90 0.88
C ASN A 110 -4.32 2.56 0.21
N ALA A 111 -4.97 1.48 0.63
CA ALA A 111 -4.81 0.17 0.01
C ALA A 111 -5.28 0.18 -1.45
N SER A 112 -6.39 0.86 -1.77
CA SER A 112 -6.91 0.97 -3.15
C SER A 112 -5.94 1.72 -4.07
N VAL A 113 -5.31 2.79 -3.58
CA VAL A 113 -4.28 3.52 -4.35
C VAL A 113 -3.12 2.61 -4.74
N LEU A 114 -2.57 1.85 -3.78
CA LEU A 114 -1.48 0.90 -4.05
C LEU A 114 -1.90 -0.21 -5.01
N HIS A 115 -3.11 -0.73 -4.83
CA HIS A 115 -3.65 -1.81 -5.66
C HIS A 115 -3.87 -1.36 -7.11
N ASP A 116 -4.42 -0.16 -7.33
CA ASP A 116 -4.59 0.43 -8.66
C ASP A 116 -3.25 0.57 -9.39
N VAL A 117 -2.23 1.09 -8.70
CA VAL A 117 -0.88 1.22 -9.29
C VAL A 117 -0.31 -0.14 -9.62
N ALA A 118 -0.34 -1.11 -8.70
CA ALA A 118 0.18 -2.45 -8.93
C ALA A 118 -0.52 -3.17 -10.08
N TYR A 119 -1.83 -2.99 -10.18
CA TYR A 119 -2.65 -3.52 -11.27
C TYR A 119 -2.41 -2.82 -12.60
N GLY A 120 -2.13 -1.52 -12.61
CA GLY A 120 -1.75 -0.79 -13.84
C GLY A 120 -0.37 -1.19 -14.36
N GLU A 121 0.54 -1.56 -13.47
CA GLU A 121 1.92 -1.89 -13.82
C GLU A 121 2.12 -3.33 -14.31
N HIS A 122 1.35 -4.31 -13.80
CA HIS A 122 1.52 -5.75 -14.06
C HIS A 122 2.96 -6.27 -13.85
N LYS A 123 3.70 -5.68 -12.88
CA LYS A 123 5.10 -6.06 -12.60
C LYS A 123 5.22 -7.26 -11.66
N ARG A 124 4.19 -7.51 -10.87
CA ARG A 124 4.11 -8.60 -9.90
C ARG A 124 2.93 -9.53 -10.24
N PRO A 125 2.92 -10.77 -9.79
CA PRO A 125 1.76 -11.65 -9.92
C PRO A 125 0.50 -10.98 -9.33
N TRP A 126 -0.64 -11.09 -10.02
CA TRP A 126 -1.90 -10.52 -9.55
C TRP A 126 -2.29 -11.04 -8.14
N LYS A 127 -1.96 -12.31 -7.84
CA LYS A 127 -2.21 -12.88 -6.50
C LYS A 127 -1.45 -12.15 -5.41
N ASP A 128 -0.23 -11.72 -5.69
CA ASP A 128 0.58 -10.97 -4.72
C ASP A 128 0.01 -9.56 -4.55
N CYS A 129 -0.49 -8.93 -5.63
CA CYS A 129 -1.18 -7.65 -5.57
C CYS A 129 -2.46 -7.73 -4.73
N ASP A 130 -3.27 -8.78 -4.90
CA ASP A 130 -4.49 -8.99 -4.12
C ASP A 130 -4.19 -9.29 -2.65
N ARG A 131 -3.14 -10.07 -2.36
CA ARG A 131 -2.69 -10.32 -0.98
C ARG A 131 -2.17 -9.04 -0.33
N MET A 132 -1.39 -8.24 -1.06
CA MET A 132 -0.97 -6.91 -0.59
C MET A 132 -2.19 -6.06 -0.25
N PHE A 133 -3.20 -6.00 -1.13
CA PHE A 133 -4.42 -5.24 -0.87
C PHE A 133 -5.11 -5.67 0.42
N TYR A 134 -5.24 -7.00 0.65
CA TYR A 134 -5.79 -7.52 1.90
C TYR A 134 -4.98 -7.05 3.12
N TYR A 135 -3.66 -7.19 3.11
CA TYR A 135 -2.82 -6.79 4.25
C TYR A 135 -2.86 -5.27 4.47
N ALA A 136 -2.80 -4.49 3.40
CA ALA A 136 -2.88 -3.04 3.44
C ALA A 136 -4.24 -2.54 4.00
N MET A 137 -5.37 -3.18 3.62
CA MET A 137 -6.67 -2.92 4.23
C MET A 137 -6.67 -3.22 5.73
N ARG A 138 -6.11 -4.37 6.14
CA ARG A 138 -6.00 -4.74 7.56
C ARG A 138 -5.12 -3.77 8.34
N CYS A 139 -4.04 -3.30 7.74
CA CYS A 139 -3.17 -2.26 8.29
C CYS A 139 -3.93 -0.94 8.50
N SER A 140 -4.82 -0.58 7.57
CA SER A 140 -5.69 0.60 7.67
C SER A 140 -6.87 0.44 8.64
N GLY A 141 -7.00 -0.73 9.32
CA GLY A 141 -8.08 -0.99 10.29
C GLY A 141 -9.43 -1.37 9.67
N VAL A 142 -9.45 -1.87 8.43
CA VAL A 142 -10.63 -2.50 7.83
C VAL A 142 -10.93 -3.81 8.57
N GLY A 143 -12.19 -4.12 8.80
CA GLY A 143 -12.64 -5.35 9.49
C GLY A 143 -12.19 -6.63 8.78
N ALA A 144 -12.06 -7.74 9.52
CA ALA A 144 -11.60 -9.00 8.94
C ALA A 144 -12.57 -9.53 7.88
N THR A 145 -13.85 -9.61 8.19
CA THR A 145 -14.90 -10.07 7.27
C THR A 145 -14.92 -9.24 5.99
N GLU A 146 -14.86 -7.92 6.12
CA GLU A 146 -14.84 -6.99 5.00
C GLU A 146 -13.62 -7.20 4.10
N SER A 147 -12.41 -7.17 4.68
CA SER A 147 -11.17 -7.36 3.92
C SER A 147 -11.12 -8.72 3.22
N LYS A 148 -11.57 -9.79 3.88
CA LYS A 148 -11.62 -11.15 3.32
C LYS A 148 -12.66 -11.26 2.20
N THR A 149 -13.80 -10.56 2.31
CA THR A 149 -14.82 -10.53 1.27
C THR A 149 -14.32 -9.81 0.02
N MET A 150 -13.61 -8.66 0.21
CA MET A 150 -12.97 -7.95 -0.91
C MET A 150 -11.91 -8.81 -1.58
N TYR A 151 -11.07 -9.47 -0.78
CA TYR A 151 -10.05 -10.40 -1.29
C TYR A 151 -10.66 -11.53 -2.13
N TYR A 152 -11.72 -12.20 -1.62
CA TYR A 152 -12.45 -13.22 -2.37
C TYR A 152 -12.97 -12.69 -3.71
N ALA A 153 -13.58 -11.50 -3.71
CA ALA A 153 -14.16 -10.92 -4.91
C ALA A 153 -13.10 -10.53 -5.95
N LEU A 154 -11.95 -10.01 -5.52
CA LEU A 154 -10.81 -9.75 -6.41
C LEU A 154 -10.23 -11.05 -6.96
N TYR A 155 -9.96 -12.01 -6.10
CA TYR A 155 -9.39 -13.30 -6.48
C TYR A 155 -10.25 -14.04 -7.50
N LYS A 156 -11.59 -13.96 -7.37
CA LYS A 156 -12.51 -14.65 -8.26
C LYS A 156 -12.87 -13.85 -9.51
N PHE A 157 -13.11 -12.55 -9.38
CA PHE A 157 -13.71 -11.71 -10.42
C PHE A 157 -12.80 -10.56 -10.89
N GLY A 158 -11.60 -10.42 -10.31
CA GLY A 158 -10.64 -9.38 -10.67
C GLY A 158 -10.03 -9.58 -12.06
N HIS A 159 -9.26 -8.60 -12.49
CA HIS A 159 -8.44 -8.73 -13.67
C HIS A 159 -7.20 -9.55 -13.34
N HIS A 160 -6.90 -10.54 -14.18
CA HIS A 160 -5.74 -11.40 -13.97
C HIS A 160 -4.79 -11.29 -15.14
N TRP A 161 -3.51 -11.57 -14.89
CA TRP A 161 -2.48 -11.66 -15.92
C TRP A 161 -1.54 -12.82 -15.62
N LYS A 162 -0.80 -13.23 -16.64
CA LYS A 162 0.24 -14.25 -16.56
C LYS A 162 1.54 -13.70 -17.09
N PHE A 163 2.64 -14.11 -16.49
CA PHE A 163 3.95 -13.89 -17.08
C PHE A 163 4.20 -14.99 -18.11
N PRO A 164 4.63 -14.64 -19.34
CA PRO A 164 4.92 -15.63 -20.35
C PRO A 164 6.06 -16.55 -19.89
N ILE A 165 5.86 -17.85 -20.05
CA ILE A 165 6.85 -18.89 -19.70
C ILE A 165 8.10 -18.76 -20.60
N LYS A 166 7.96 -18.25 -21.83
CA LYS A 166 9.07 -17.89 -22.72
C LYS A 166 9.38 -16.43 -22.50
N ARG A 167 10.65 -16.12 -22.21
CA ARG A 167 11.19 -14.78 -21.98
C ARG A 167 10.51 -13.73 -22.86
N ALA A 168 9.54 -13.01 -22.32
CA ALA A 168 9.08 -11.77 -22.90
C ALA A 168 10.28 -10.83 -23.01
N LYS A 169 10.36 -10.06 -24.11
CA LYS A 169 11.43 -9.06 -24.21
C LYS A 169 11.27 -8.09 -23.04
N PRO A 170 12.27 -7.96 -22.16
CA PRO A 170 12.16 -7.10 -21.01
C PRO A 170 11.96 -5.65 -21.46
N VAL A 171 11.04 -4.96 -20.82
CA VAL A 171 10.80 -3.53 -21.04
C VAL A 171 11.67 -2.73 -20.06
N LYS A 172 12.33 -1.69 -20.55
CA LYS A 172 13.17 -0.83 -19.73
C LYS A 172 12.25 0.13 -18.93
N TYR A 173 12.27 0.02 -17.61
CA TYR A 173 11.55 0.91 -16.71
C TYR A 173 12.54 1.46 -15.68
N GLU A 174 12.61 2.78 -15.55
CA GLU A 174 13.55 3.48 -14.64
C GLU A 174 15.00 2.98 -14.73
N GLY A 175 15.42 2.56 -15.94
CA GLY A 175 16.76 2.01 -16.16
C GLY A 175 16.91 0.51 -15.90
N ALA A 176 15.94 -0.15 -15.28
CA ALA A 176 15.90 -1.60 -15.06
C ALA A 176 15.10 -2.32 -16.16
N LEU A 177 15.49 -3.57 -16.47
CA LEU A 177 14.75 -4.42 -17.40
C LEU A 177 13.68 -5.19 -16.60
N VAL A 178 12.40 -4.88 -16.83
CA VAL A 178 11.26 -5.51 -16.15
C VAL A 178 10.40 -6.26 -17.16
N THR A 179 9.93 -7.43 -16.77
CA THR A 179 8.94 -8.18 -17.56
C THR A 179 7.55 -7.80 -17.06
N ARG A 180 6.72 -7.26 -17.96
CA ARG A 180 5.31 -6.99 -17.66
C ARG A 180 4.47 -8.26 -17.93
N GLY A 181 3.53 -8.55 -17.04
CA GLY A 181 2.57 -9.64 -17.23
C GLY A 181 1.58 -9.35 -18.37
N GLU A 182 1.18 -10.40 -19.10
CA GLU A 182 0.13 -10.33 -20.11
C GLU A 182 -1.24 -10.54 -19.47
N GLU A 183 -2.19 -9.65 -19.76
CA GLU A 183 -3.56 -9.75 -19.25
C GLU A 183 -4.25 -11.01 -19.76
N ILE A 184 -4.96 -11.72 -18.86
CA ILE A 184 -5.85 -12.82 -19.21
C ILE A 184 -7.24 -12.22 -19.42
N PRO A 185 -7.87 -12.42 -20.60
CA PRO A 185 -9.21 -11.92 -20.83
C PRO A 185 -10.16 -12.35 -19.71
N ARG A 186 -10.92 -11.41 -19.19
CA ARG A 186 -11.89 -11.68 -18.11
C ARG A 186 -13.01 -12.57 -18.62
N ALA A 187 -13.02 -13.80 -18.16
CA ALA A 187 -14.02 -14.78 -18.56
C ALA A 187 -15.31 -14.74 -17.69
N ILE A 188 -15.26 -14.09 -16.50
CA ILE A 188 -16.27 -14.29 -15.48
C ILE A 188 -16.97 -12.98 -15.12
N PRO A 189 -18.29 -12.87 -15.34
CA PRO A 189 -19.07 -11.74 -14.84
C PRO A 189 -19.15 -11.80 -13.31
N VAL A 190 -19.10 -10.63 -12.67
CA VAL A 190 -19.27 -10.53 -11.22
C VAL A 190 -20.65 -11.05 -10.83
N ASN A 191 -20.68 -12.00 -9.88
CA ASN A 191 -21.90 -12.58 -9.35
C ASN A 191 -22.15 -12.07 -7.91
N PRO A 192 -23.09 -11.13 -7.70
CA PRO A 192 -23.41 -10.59 -6.39
C PRO A 192 -23.83 -11.64 -5.37
N THR A 193 -24.59 -12.64 -5.79
CA THR A 193 -25.07 -13.70 -4.90
C THR A 193 -23.90 -14.52 -4.35
N GLN A 194 -22.93 -14.86 -5.20
CA GLN A 194 -21.73 -15.58 -4.74
C GLN A 194 -20.91 -14.75 -3.77
N ILE A 195 -20.77 -13.43 -3.99
CA ILE A 195 -20.05 -12.56 -3.06
C ILE A 195 -20.75 -12.53 -1.69
N ASN A 196 -22.07 -12.41 -1.65
CA ASN A 196 -22.84 -12.43 -0.40
C ASN A 196 -22.71 -13.78 0.32
N GLN A 197 -22.84 -14.90 -0.39
CA GLN A 197 -22.65 -16.23 0.17
C GLN A 197 -21.22 -16.44 0.72
N ALA A 198 -20.21 -15.93 0.01
CA ALA A 198 -18.84 -15.95 0.49
C ALA A 198 -18.66 -15.08 1.75
N ARG A 199 -19.26 -13.89 1.78
CA ARG A 199 -19.25 -13.02 2.97
C ARG A 199 -19.87 -13.69 4.19
N ASP A 200 -21.03 -14.33 4.02
CA ASP A 200 -21.70 -15.04 5.12
C ASP A 200 -20.85 -16.21 5.63
N TRP A 201 -20.26 -16.98 4.72
CA TRP A 201 -19.32 -18.04 5.07
C TRP A 201 -18.08 -17.49 5.78
N ILE A 202 -17.46 -16.41 5.27
CA ILE A 202 -16.31 -15.76 5.90
C ILE A 202 -16.65 -15.30 7.32
N ASN A 203 -17.81 -14.68 7.48
CA ASN A 203 -18.26 -14.19 8.79
C ASN A 203 -18.45 -15.32 9.81
N ASN A 204 -18.94 -16.46 9.35
CA ASN A 204 -19.28 -17.59 10.24
C ASN A 204 -18.08 -18.49 10.54
N THR A 205 -17.06 -18.55 9.67
CA THR A 205 -15.97 -19.53 9.80
C THR A 205 -14.58 -18.92 9.92
N ASP A 206 -14.44 -17.62 9.72
CA ASP A 206 -13.16 -16.88 9.73
C ASP A 206 -12.01 -17.61 8.97
N PRO A 207 -12.20 -17.99 7.69
CA PRO A 207 -11.27 -18.83 6.94
C PRO A 207 -9.92 -18.13 6.72
N SER A 208 -8.86 -18.93 6.50
CA SER A 208 -7.57 -18.40 6.03
C SER A 208 -7.66 -17.89 4.59
N LEU A 209 -6.64 -17.13 4.14
CA LEU A 209 -6.59 -16.67 2.73
C LEU A 209 -6.52 -17.85 1.76
N GLU A 210 -5.79 -18.91 2.10
CA GLU A 210 -5.67 -20.13 1.29
C GLU A 210 -7.03 -20.84 1.12
N GLN A 211 -7.83 -20.90 2.18
CA GLN A 211 -9.19 -21.44 2.12
C GLN A 211 -10.11 -20.58 1.25
N ILE A 212 -9.94 -19.26 1.30
CA ILE A 212 -10.68 -18.33 0.43
C ILE A 212 -10.27 -18.55 -1.04
N GLU A 213 -8.98 -18.66 -1.32
CA GLU A 213 -8.46 -18.93 -2.67
C GLU A 213 -8.97 -20.27 -3.21
N GLN A 214 -8.91 -21.32 -2.39
CA GLN A 214 -9.42 -22.64 -2.76
C GLN A 214 -10.91 -22.57 -3.11
N ARG A 215 -11.70 -21.93 -2.26
CA ARG A 215 -13.14 -21.75 -2.52
C ARG A 215 -13.37 -20.97 -3.81
N ALA A 216 -12.70 -19.83 -4.00
CA ALA A 216 -12.83 -19.03 -5.21
C ALA A 216 -12.47 -19.79 -6.50
N GLN A 217 -11.55 -20.76 -6.44
CA GLN A 217 -11.15 -21.61 -7.57
C GLN A 217 -12.14 -22.74 -7.85
N THR A 218 -12.73 -23.33 -6.82
CA THR A 218 -13.54 -24.56 -6.93
C THR A 218 -15.03 -24.30 -7.09
N GLU A 219 -15.53 -23.14 -6.68
CA GLU A 219 -16.95 -22.80 -6.91
C GLU A 219 -17.24 -22.68 -8.40
N ALA A 220 -18.26 -23.42 -8.85
CA ALA A 220 -18.76 -23.35 -10.20
C ALA A 220 -19.20 -21.93 -10.58
N TRP A 221 -19.11 -21.64 -11.85
CA TRP A 221 -19.46 -20.37 -12.50
C TRP A 221 -20.97 -20.20 -12.64
#